data_d1cee05edc2d7e3fc96251cd78aed04e
#
_entry.id   d1cee05edc2d7e3fc96251cd78aed04e
#
_cell.length_a   1.000
_cell.length_b   1.000
_cell.length_c   1.000
_cell.angle_alpha   90.00
_cell.angle_beta   90.00
_cell.angle_gamma   90.00
#
_symmetry.space_group_name_H-M   'P 1'
#
loop_
_entity.id
_entity.type
_entity.pdbx_description
1 polymer ?
#
loop_
_entity_poly.entity_id
_entity_poly.type
_entity_poly.pdbx_seq_one_letter_code
_entity_poly.pdbx_strand_id
1 'polypeptide(L)'
;MAEHIFTLEAEGDEHIWRQMNVHLHLYSYDAEGNACGVVSANNDTSHKSGKKLSVCTPKPTAEAAICLYVVPKGLPESDRVSDSPPLKLTLRVLRDGQVIDSMKRQVNQFGGDQLINVRYK
;
A
#
# COMPACT_ATOMS: atom_id res chain seq x y z
N MET A 1 -27.33 0.08 5.23
CA MET A 1 -26.01 0.68 5.02
C MET A 1 -25.33 0.01 3.84
N ALA A 2 -24.74 0.80 2.94
CA ALA A 2 -24.10 0.26 1.75
C ALA A 2 -22.77 -0.44 2.10
N GLU A 3 -22.52 -1.56 1.42
CA GLU A 3 -21.27 -2.28 1.54
C GLU A 3 -20.58 -2.30 0.18
N HIS A 4 -19.25 -2.27 0.21
CA HIS A 4 -18.45 -2.13 -1.00
C HIS A 4 -17.23 -3.04 -0.95
N ILE A 5 -16.70 -3.36 -2.12
CA ILE A 5 -15.39 -3.98 -2.25
C ILE A 5 -14.36 -2.86 -2.35
N PHE A 6 -13.43 -2.84 -1.42
CA PHE A 6 -12.33 -1.88 -1.42
C PHE A 6 -11.06 -2.54 -1.94
N THR A 7 -10.27 -1.78 -2.67
CA THR A 7 -8.98 -2.23 -3.19
C THR A 7 -7.93 -1.18 -2.85
N LEU A 8 -6.77 -1.64 -2.39
CA LEU A 8 -5.60 -0.78 -2.17
C LEU A 8 -4.54 -1.19 -3.18
N GLU A 9 -4.10 -0.25 -4.01
CA GLU A 9 -3.05 -0.46 -4.99
C GLU A 9 -1.84 0.40 -4.68
N ALA A 10 -0.65 -0.16 -4.86
CA ALA A 10 0.60 0.58 -4.80
C ALA A 10 1.34 0.38 -6.11
N GLU A 11 1.75 1.49 -6.71
CA GLU A 11 2.50 1.48 -7.96
C GLU A 11 3.77 2.29 -7.79
N GLY A 12 4.89 1.73 -8.23
CA GLY A 12 6.18 2.39 -8.14
C GLY A 12 7.09 1.94 -9.25
N ASP A 13 8.27 2.55 -9.32
CA ASP A 13 9.25 2.14 -10.31
C ASP A 13 10.08 0.95 -9.81
N GLU A 14 11.00 0.50 -10.66
CA GLU A 14 11.83 -0.66 -10.37
C GLU A 14 12.73 -0.44 -9.15
N HIS A 15 13.15 0.80 -8.90
CA HIS A 15 14.03 1.10 -7.78
C HIS A 15 13.38 0.83 -6.43
N ILE A 16 12.10 1.20 -6.28
CA ILE A 16 11.42 0.98 -5.00
C ILE A 16 11.19 -0.51 -4.74
N TRP A 17 10.83 -1.26 -5.77
CA TRP A 17 10.60 -2.71 -5.62
C TRP A 17 11.90 -3.45 -5.33
N ARG A 18 13.01 -2.97 -5.84
CA ARG A 18 14.30 -3.59 -5.65
C ARG A 18 14.91 -3.27 -4.27
N GLN A 19 14.72 -2.03 -3.79
CA GLN A 19 15.37 -1.55 -2.58
C GLN A 19 14.52 -1.68 -1.31
N MET A 20 13.20 -1.79 -1.46
CA MET A 20 12.28 -1.72 -0.32
C MET A 20 11.36 -2.93 -0.25
N ASN A 21 11.01 -3.30 0.97
CA ASN A 21 9.87 -4.17 1.24
C ASN A 21 8.65 -3.28 1.42
N VAL A 22 7.69 -3.41 0.52
CA VAL A 22 6.43 -2.66 0.57
C VAL A 22 5.36 -3.60 1.09
N HIS A 23 4.74 -3.24 2.21
CA HIS A 23 3.68 -4.03 2.84
C HIS A 23 2.39 -3.24 2.79
N LEU A 24 1.36 -3.87 2.25
CA LEU A 24 0.00 -3.31 2.22
C LEU A 24 -0.89 -4.14 3.11
N HIS A 25 -1.70 -3.48 3.92
CA HIS A 25 -2.73 -4.12 4.73
C HIS A 25 -4.04 -3.39 4.51
N LEU A 26 -5.10 -4.15 4.36
CA LEU A 26 -6.44 -3.61 4.16
C LEU A 26 -7.36 -4.25 5.18
N TYR A 27 -7.85 -3.46 6.11
CA TYR A 27 -8.72 -3.91 7.20
C TYR A 27 -10.16 -3.67 6.83
N SER A 28 -11.03 -4.61 7.17
CA SER A 28 -12.47 -4.51 6.92
C SER A 28 -13.21 -4.27 8.23
N TYR A 29 -14.21 -3.38 8.21
CA TYR A 29 -15.04 -3.07 9.37
C TYR A 29 -16.51 -3.23 8.99
N ASP A 30 -17.29 -3.74 9.95
CA ASP A 30 -18.73 -3.86 9.76
C ASP A 30 -19.46 -2.53 10.02
N ALA A 31 -20.78 -2.53 9.92
CA ALA A 31 -21.59 -1.34 10.09
C ALA A 31 -21.51 -0.73 11.50
N GLU A 32 -21.16 -1.56 12.49
CA GLU A 32 -20.99 -1.14 13.88
C GLU A 32 -19.58 -0.65 14.19
N GLY A 33 -18.67 -0.70 13.21
CA GLY A 33 -17.30 -0.25 13.39
C GLY A 33 -16.36 -1.30 13.95
N ASN A 34 -16.78 -2.55 14.01
CA ASN A 34 -15.94 -3.64 14.49
C ASN A 34 -15.11 -4.22 13.35
N ALA A 35 -13.84 -4.50 13.63
CA ALA A 35 -12.96 -5.12 12.65
C ALA A 35 -13.44 -6.55 12.36
N CYS A 36 -13.58 -6.89 11.08
CA CYS A 36 -14.05 -8.21 10.67
C CYS A 36 -13.08 -8.94 9.75
N GLY A 37 -11.95 -8.34 9.41
CA GLY A 37 -10.94 -9.04 8.64
C GLY A 37 -9.78 -8.15 8.22
N VAL A 38 -8.71 -8.78 7.75
CA VAL A 38 -7.56 -8.09 7.19
C VAL A 38 -7.01 -8.92 6.03
N VAL A 39 -6.63 -8.25 4.96
CA VAL A 39 -5.90 -8.85 3.85
C VAL A 39 -4.61 -8.09 3.66
N SER A 40 -3.56 -8.78 3.24
CA SER A 40 -2.22 -8.23 3.16
C SER A 40 -1.51 -8.67 1.89
N ALA A 41 -0.60 -7.84 1.40
CA ALA A 41 0.27 -8.18 0.29
C ALA A 41 1.63 -7.49 0.50
N ASN A 42 2.69 -8.10 -0.03
CA ASN A 42 4.01 -7.49 -0.03
C ASN A 42 4.78 -7.94 -1.27
N ASN A 43 5.82 -7.19 -1.63
CA ASN A 43 6.55 -7.46 -2.86
C ASN A 43 7.55 -8.62 -2.75
N ASP A 44 7.82 -9.14 -1.56
CA ASP A 44 8.69 -10.30 -1.41
C ASP A 44 7.98 -11.62 -1.72
N THR A 45 6.71 -11.73 -1.33
CA THR A 45 5.97 -12.98 -1.47
C THR A 45 4.82 -12.89 -2.47
N SER A 46 4.23 -11.70 -2.64
CA SER A 46 3.05 -11.50 -3.48
C SER A 46 3.36 -10.93 -4.85
N HIS A 47 4.48 -10.21 -4.97
CA HIS A 47 4.85 -9.50 -6.20
C HIS A 47 5.93 -10.27 -6.94
N LYS A 48 5.62 -10.81 -8.10
CA LYS A 48 6.57 -11.60 -8.89
C LYS A 48 7.20 -10.80 -10.02
N SER A 49 6.47 -9.85 -10.59
CA SER A 49 6.95 -9.03 -11.69
C SER A 49 6.04 -7.82 -11.85
N GLY A 50 6.51 -6.83 -12.59
CA GLY A 50 5.73 -5.61 -12.83
C GLY A 50 6.02 -4.55 -11.79
N LYS A 51 5.16 -3.54 -11.75
CA LYS A 51 5.37 -2.32 -10.97
C LYS A 51 4.24 -2.02 -9.99
N LYS A 52 3.34 -2.98 -9.79
CA LYS A 52 2.12 -2.76 -9.03
C LYS A 52 1.90 -3.88 -8.02
N LEU A 53 1.47 -3.51 -6.84
CA LEU A 53 1.07 -4.42 -5.78
C LEU A 53 -0.34 -4.04 -5.36
N SER A 54 -1.23 -5.02 -5.22
CA SER A 54 -2.60 -4.71 -4.83
C SER A 54 -3.20 -5.75 -3.91
N VAL A 55 -4.19 -5.32 -3.14
CA VAL A 55 -4.95 -6.16 -2.23
C VAL A 55 -6.38 -5.64 -2.19
N CYS A 56 -7.35 -6.52 -2.09
CA CYS A 56 -8.76 -6.14 -2.01
C CYS A 56 -9.49 -6.92 -0.92
N THR A 57 -10.58 -6.33 -0.41
CA THR A 57 -11.41 -7.02 0.58
C THR A 57 -12.06 -8.25 -0.08
N PRO A 58 -12.11 -9.40 0.63
CA PRO A 58 -12.62 -10.63 0.02
C PRO A 58 -14.13 -10.65 -0.15
N LYS A 59 -14.83 -9.75 0.53
CA LYS A 59 -16.30 -9.64 0.46
C LYS A 59 -16.68 -8.18 0.72
N PRO A 60 -17.90 -7.77 0.36
CA PRO A 60 -18.34 -6.40 0.63
C PRO A 60 -18.27 -6.06 2.12
N THR A 61 -17.87 -4.83 2.40
CA THR A 61 -17.69 -4.33 3.77
C THR A 61 -18.17 -2.88 3.85
N ALA A 62 -18.59 -2.46 5.05
CA ALA A 62 -19.13 -1.12 5.25
C ALA A 62 -18.04 -0.05 5.27
N GLU A 63 -16.86 -0.40 5.78
CA GLU A 63 -15.75 0.54 5.93
C GLU A 63 -14.44 -0.23 5.80
N ALA A 64 -13.42 0.43 5.27
CA ALA A 64 -12.09 -0.14 5.18
C ALA A 64 -11.05 0.84 5.69
N ALA A 65 -9.96 0.30 6.26
CA ALA A 65 -8.81 1.10 6.63
C ALA A 65 -7.58 0.57 5.93
N ILE A 66 -6.72 1.48 5.48
CA ILE A 66 -5.49 1.11 4.81
C ILE A 66 -4.29 1.28 5.73
N CYS A 67 -3.29 0.45 5.51
CA CYS A 67 -2.00 0.56 6.17
C CYS A 67 -0.91 0.30 5.15
N LEU A 68 0.04 1.21 5.06
CA LEU A 68 1.22 1.07 4.22
C LEU A 68 2.46 1.03 5.10
N TYR A 69 3.36 0.13 4.78
CA TYR A 69 4.62 -0.04 5.47
C TYR A 69 5.71 -0.19 4.43
N VAL A 70 6.71 0.66 4.43
CA VAL A 70 7.82 0.55 3.49
C VAL A 70 9.10 0.51 4.30
N VAL A 71 9.86 -0.58 4.19
CA VAL A 71 11.06 -0.83 4.98
C VAL A 71 12.21 -1.14 4.03
N PRO A 72 13.41 -0.57 4.24
CA PRO A 72 14.56 -0.92 3.41
C PRO A 72 14.91 -2.42 3.50
N LYS A 73 15.24 -3.02 2.36
CA LYS A 73 15.67 -4.43 2.31
C LYS A 73 17.09 -4.61 2.87
N GLY A 74 17.87 -3.53 2.84
CA GLY A 74 19.25 -3.55 3.30
C GLY A 74 19.85 -2.17 3.08
N LEU A 75 21.12 -2.12 2.78
CA LEU A 75 21.78 -0.85 2.47
C LEU A 75 21.28 -0.31 1.13
N PRO A 76 21.14 1.02 0.98
CA PRO A 76 20.77 1.62 -0.29
C PRO A 76 21.79 1.28 -1.38
N GLU A 77 21.33 1.30 -2.64
CA GLU A 77 22.23 1.05 -3.79
C GLU A 77 23.33 2.10 -3.89
N SER A 78 23.05 3.32 -3.42
CA SER A 78 24.04 4.40 -3.33
C SER A 78 24.08 4.91 -1.91
N ASP A 79 25.27 5.14 -1.38
CA ASP A 79 25.45 5.75 -0.06
C ASP A 79 25.33 7.28 -0.10
N ARG A 80 25.14 7.85 -1.28
CA ARG A 80 24.99 9.29 -1.46
C ARG A 80 23.56 9.62 -1.84
N VAL A 81 22.90 10.41 -1.01
CA VAL A 81 21.52 10.84 -1.28
C VAL A 81 21.41 11.57 -2.60
N SER A 82 22.42 12.41 -2.92
CA SER A 82 22.41 13.18 -4.18
C SER A 82 22.53 12.33 -5.43
N ASP A 83 23.07 11.12 -5.32
CA ASP A 83 23.28 10.22 -6.47
C ASP A 83 22.15 9.20 -6.61
N SER A 84 21.23 9.15 -5.64
CA SER A 84 20.14 8.18 -5.65
C SER A 84 18.88 8.78 -6.25
N PRO A 85 18.19 8.04 -7.14
CA PRO A 85 16.90 8.52 -7.63
C PRO A 85 15.89 8.56 -6.50
N PRO A 86 14.93 9.52 -6.51
CA PRO A 86 13.86 9.52 -5.54
C PRO A 86 13.04 8.23 -5.64
N LEU A 87 12.72 7.64 -4.50
CA LEU A 87 11.85 6.47 -4.45
C LEU A 87 10.42 6.96 -4.30
N LYS A 88 9.65 6.83 -5.38
CA LYS A 88 8.28 7.33 -5.42
C LYS A 88 7.29 6.18 -5.50
N LEU A 89 6.22 6.32 -4.74
CA LEU A 89 5.16 5.33 -4.67
C LEU A 89 3.82 6.06 -4.81
N THR A 90 2.95 5.53 -5.66
CA THR A 90 1.59 6.02 -5.80
C THR A 90 0.65 5.02 -5.18
N LEU A 91 -0.18 5.47 -4.25
CA LEU A 91 -1.23 4.66 -3.64
C LEU A 91 -2.57 5.08 -4.21
N ARG A 92 -3.40 4.10 -4.54
CA ARG A 92 -4.79 4.35 -4.95
C ARG A 92 -5.70 3.49 -4.11
N VAL A 93 -6.80 4.10 -3.68
CA VAL A 93 -7.87 3.37 -2.99
C VAL A 93 -9.06 3.34 -3.93
N LEU A 94 -9.56 2.15 -4.19
CA LEU A 94 -10.72 1.96 -5.07
C LEU A 94 -11.88 1.41 -4.25
N ARG A 95 -13.08 1.86 -4.62
CA ARG A 95 -14.33 1.34 -4.06
C ARG A 95 -15.17 0.88 -5.23
N ASP A 96 -15.49 -0.42 -5.27
CA ASP A 96 -16.25 -1.05 -6.36
C ASP A 96 -15.62 -0.76 -7.73
N GLY A 97 -14.28 -0.77 -7.79
CA GLY A 97 -13.54 -0.56 -9.03
C GLY A 97 -13.29 0.90 -9.41
N GLN A 98 -13.80 1.85 -8.64
CA GLN A 98 -13.59 3.27 -8.90
C GLN A 98 -12.61 3.87 -7.92
N VAL A 99 -11.64 4.64 -8.42
CA VAL A 99 -10.67 5.32 -7.58
C VAL A 99 -11.36 6.40 -6.75
N ILE A 100 -11.32 6.26 -5.42
CA ILE A 100 -11.89 7.24 -4.51
C ILE A 100 -10.83 8.10 -3.83
N ASP A 101 -9.56 7.67 -3.89
CA ASP A 101 -8.45 8.44 -3.34
C ASP A 101 -7.17 8.03 -4.05
N SER A 102 -6.23 8.98 -4.13
CA SER A 102 -4.93 8.76 -4.74
C SER A 102 -3.89 9.60 -4.01
N MET A 103 -2.80 8.99 -3.62
CA MET A 103 -1.75 9.63 -2.84
C MET A 103 -0.40 9.32 -3.48
N LYS A 104 0.46 10.34 -3.57
CA LYS A 104 1.84 10.15 -4.00
C LYS A 104 2.75 10.29 -2.79
N ARG A 105 3.62 9.31 -2.59
CA ARG A 105 4.55 9.30 -1.47
C ARG A 105 5.98 9.23 -1.99
N GLN A 106 6.85 10.02 -1.39
CA GLN A 106 8.28 9.93 -1.62
C GLN A 106 8.89 9.17 -0.46
N VAL A 107 9.51 8.03 -0.76
CA VAL A 107 10.02 7.12 0.25
C VAL A 107 11.49 7.43 0.53
N ASN A 108 11.83 7.51 1.81
CA ASN A 108 13.19 7.68 2.25
C ASN A 108 13.96 6.36 2.07
N GLN A 109 15.00 6.35 1.25
CA GLN A 109 15.76 5.13 0.97
C GLN A 109 16.49 4.58 2.19
N PHE A 110 16.70 5.39 3.22
CA PHE A 110 17.40 4.97 4.43
C PHE A 110 16.46 4.54 5.55
N GLY A 111 15.24 5.09 5.59
CA GLY A 111 14.31 4.84 6.67
C GLY A 111 12.95 4.29 6.26
N GLY A 112 12.63 4.34 4.98
CA GLY A 112 11.33 3.89 4.51
C GLY A 112 10.22 4.91 4.73
N ASP A 113 8.98 4.43 4.84
CA ASP A 113 7.79 5.26 5.04
C ASP A 113 6.69 4.42 5.68
N GLN A 114 5.68 5.11 6.22
CA GLN A 114 4.49 4.44 6.73
C GLN A 114 3.28 5.36 6.66
N LEU A 115 2.12 4.76 6.48
CA LEU A 115 0.83 5.42 6.51
C LEU A 115 -0.13 4.46 7.21
N ILE A 116 -0.74 4.89 8.31
CA ILE A 116 -1.48 3.99 9.18
C ILE A 116 -2.88 4.50 9.43
N ASN A 117 -3.87 3.59 9.33
CA ASN A 117 -5.26 3.79 9.76
C ASN A 117 -6.00 4.92 9.05
N VAL A 118 -5.78 5.07 7.76
CA VAL A 118 -6.64 5.94 6.94
C VAL A 118 -7.91 5.16 6.60
N ARG A 119 -9.07 5.69 6.94
CA ARG A 119 -10.35 4.99 6.80
C ARG A 119 -11.19 5.55 5.66
N TYR A 120 -11.94 4.64 5.04
CA TYR A 120 -12.82 4.95 3.91
C TYR A 120 -14.16 4.25 4.09
N LYS A 121 -15.22 4.94 3.68
CA LYS A 121 -16.58 4.39 3.68
C LYS A 121 -17.16 4.30 2.29
#